data_9b1662e552ed895afd8bf81a5c639828
#
_entry.id   9b1662e552ed895afd8bf81a5c639828
#
_cell.length_a   1.000
_cell.length_b   1.000
_cell.length_c   1.000
_cell.angle_alpha   90.00
_cell.angle_beta   90.00
_cell.angle_gamma   90.00
#
_symmetry.space_group_name_H-M   'P 1'
#
loop_
_entity.id
_entity.type
_entity.pdbx_description
1 polymer ?
#
loop_
_entity_poly.entity_id
_entity_poly.type
_entity_poly.pdbx_seq_one_letter_code
_entity_poly.pdbx_strand_id
1 'polypeptide(L)'
;VSGSEEAKAVVPSITLVAALWLLLFFFIKAGRIVNYISTPVMGGFISGIGVTIILMQTAKLFGGNAGTGEAIKLLIHIAGEMKSFNLLSAMLGVGTVVIILVAKKFIPKFPMSVLLMVLGALATAIFHIDRFGVKLLPHVDKGLPGFSLPDMSVVFKNPSDIILLGLSVAGVVMAQTLLATNNYANKYGYKVSNNREILSYAAANAASAVIGGCPLNGSVSRTGIADQFGCKSQVMSITASLTMLLIVLFGTPVLEYLPVPILTGIVVAA
;
A
#
# COMPACT_ATOMS: atom_id res chain seq x y z
N VAL A 1 -10.45 -2.47 -12.97
CA VAL A 1 -10.22 -1.02 -13.10
C VAL A 1 -8.73 -0.68 -12.97
N SER A 2 -7.92 -1.45 -12.22
CA SER A 2 -6.47 -1.20 -12.11
C SER A 2 -5.78 -1.51 -13.45
N GLY A 3 -5.15 -0.51 -14.07
CA GLY A 3 -4.45 -0.62 -15.34
C GLY A 3 -5.24 -0.17 -16.58
N SER A 4 -6.51 0.24 -16.42
CA SER A 4 -7.27 0.87 -17.48
C SER A 4 -6.90 2.35 -17.63
N GLU A 5 -7.04 2.91 -18.82
CA GLU A 5 -6.86 4.36 -19.08
C GLU A 5 -7.75 5.20 -18.15
N GLU A 6 -8.95 4.71 -17.83
CA GLU A 6 -9.84 5.33 -16.86
C GLU A 6 -9.21 5.42 -15.46
N ALA A 7 -8.52 4.39 -14.99
CA ALA A 7 -7.84 4.41 -13.68
C ALA A 7 -6.71 5.44 -13.65
N LYS A 8 -5.98 5.61 -14.75
CA LYS A 8 -4.91 6.61 -14.86
C LYS A 8 -5.43 8.05 -14.72
N ALA A 9 -6.67 8.30 -15.15
CA ALA A 9 -7.31 9.61 -15.00
C ALA A 9 -8.01 9.79 -13.63
N VAL A 10 -8.69 8.75 -13.14
CA VAL A 10 -9.50 8.81 -11.91
C VAL A 10 -8.64 8.88 -10.65
N VAL A 11 -7.56 8.08 -10.56
CA VAL A 11 -6.74 7.99 -9.33
C VAL A 11 -6.06 9.31 -8.98
N PRO A 12 -5.37 10.01 -9.90
CA PRO A 12 -4.79 11.32 -9.60
C PRO A 12 -5.85 12.37 -9.21
N SER A 13 -7.04 12.31 -9.83
CA SER A 13 -8.14 13.22 -9.52
C SER A 13 -8.67 13.01 -8.09
N ILE A 14 -8.85 11.75 -7.65
CA ILE A 14 -9.18 11.43 -6.25
C ILE A 14 -8.06 11.89 -5.31
N THR A 15 -6.79 11.68 -5.70
CA THR A 15 -5.62 12.09 -4.90
C THR A 15 -5.60 13.61 -4.70
N LEU A 16 -5.90 14.38 -5.75
CA LEU A 16 -5.99 15.84 -5.65
C LEU A 16 -7.13 16.27 -4.74
N VAL A 17 -8.33 15.68 -4.90
CA VAL A 17 -9.49 15.99 -4.04
C VAL A 17 -9.20 15.61 -2.58
N ALA A 18 -8.52 14.49 -2.33
CA ALA A 18 -8.06 14.13 -0.99
C ALA A 18 -7.06 15.14 -0.42
N ALA A 19 -6.13 15.66 -1.24
CA ALA A 19 -5.22 16.72 -0.83
C ALA A 19 -5.95 18.02 -0.45
N LEU A 20 -6.98 18.38 -1.20
CA LEU A 20 -7.83 19.55 -0.89
C LEU A 20 -8.62 19.36 0.42
N TRP A 21 -9.15 18.15 0.67
CA TRP A 21 -9.78 17.83 1.95
C TRP A 21 -8.78 17.87 3.13
N LEU A 22 -7.56 17.36 2.95
CA LEU A 22 -6.50 17.46 3.97
C LEU A 22 -6.13 18.93 4.24
N LEU A 23 -6.08 19.76 3.19
CA LEU A 23 -5.85 21.19 3.35
C LEU A 23 -7.00 21.88 4.12
N LEU A 24 -8.25 21.52 3.83
CA LEU A 24 -9.39 21.97 4.61
C LEU A 24 -9.29 21.52 6.07
N PHE A 25 -8.94 20.25 6.32
CA PHE A 25 -8.71 19.72 7.67
C PHE A 25 -7.62 20.49 8.43
N PHE A 26 -6.58 20.93 7.73
CA PHE A 26 -5.57 21.81 8.31
C PHE A 26 -6.16 23.14 8.77
N PHE A 27 -6.95 23.84 7.95
CA PHE A 27 -7.55 25.14 8.29
C PHE A 27 -8.55 25.05 9.45
N ILE A 28 -9.39 24.03 9.50
CA ILE A 28 -10.32 23.80 10.61
C ILE A 28 -9.64 23.20 11.85
N LYS A 29 -8.30 22.99 11.79
CA LYS A 29 -7.50 22.38 12.89
C LYS A 29 -7.99 20.99 13.29
N ALA A 30 -8.43 20.19 12.32
CA ALA A 30 -8.96 18.84 12.54
C ALA A 30 -7.94 17.87 13.21
N GLY A 31 -6.65 18.18 13.16
CA GLY A 31 -5.63 17.43 13.91
C GLY A 31 -5.89 17.29 15.40
N ARG A 32 -6.73 18.17 15.98
CA ARG A 32 -7.16 18.06 17.39
C ARG A 32 -8.12 16.89 17.63
N ILE A 33 -8.86 16.45 16.60
CA ILE A 33 -9.85 15.35 16.70
C ILE A 33 -9.16 14.06 17.12
N VAL A 34 -7.92 13.84 16.68
CA VAL A 34 -7.15 12.62 17.02
C VAL A 34 -6.93 12.48 18.52
N ASN A 35 -6.86 13.58 19.26
CA ASN A 35 -6.70 13.53 20.72
C ASN A 35 -7.93 12.93 21.42
N TYR A 36 -9.08 12.86 20.76
CA TYR A 36 -10.32 12.26 21.26
C TYR A 36 -10.51 10.81 20.82
N ILE A 37 -9.68 10.33 19.88
CA ILE A 37 -9.75 8.95 19.42
C ILE A 37 -8.93 8.09 20.39
N SER A 38 -9.61 7.19 21.08
CA SER A 38 -8.93 6.30 22.02
C SER A 38 -8.08 5.27 21.31
N THR A 39 -6.96 4.88 21.94
CA THR A 39 -6.05 3.85 21.39
C THR A 39 -6.76 2.53 21.01
N PRO A 40 -7.73 2.01 21.81
CA PRO A 40 -8.48 0.81 21.43
C PRO A 40 -9.28 0.96 20.13
N VAL A 41 -9.93 2.12 19.92
CA VAL A 41 -10.69 2.39 18.69
C VAL A 41 -9.77 2.37 17.48
N MET A 42 -8.59 3.00 17.58
CA MET A 42 -7.59 2.99 16.53
C MET A 42 -7.03 1.59 16.28
N GLY A 43 -6.79 0.83 17.34
CA GLY A 43 -6.36 -0.57 17.22
C GLY A 43 -7.39 -1.42 16.48
N GLY A 44 -8.67 -1.28 16.82
CA GLY A 44 -9.78 -1.96 16.13
C GLY A 44 -9.87 -1.58 14.64
N PHE A 45 -9.73 -0.29 14.32
CA PHE A 45 -9.74 0.19 12.94
C PHE A 45 -8.60 -0.40 12.09
N ILE A 46 -7.35 -0.39 12.62
CA ILE A 46 -6.20 -0.97 11.93
C ILE A 46 -6.36 -2.48 11.75
N SER A 47 -6.83 -3.19 12.78
CA SER A 47 -7.08 -4.63 12.70
C SER A 47 -8.15 -4.94 11.67
N GLY A 48 -9.23 -4.15 11.60
CA GLY A 48 -10.29 -4.29 10.60
C GLY A 48 -9.76 -4.11 9.17
N ILE A 49 -8.93 -3.08 8.94
CA ILE A 49 -8.27 -2.89 7.63
C ILE A 49 -7.35 -4.08 7.32
N GLY A 50 -6.54 -4.54 8.29
CA GLY A 50 -5.66 -5.68 8.11
C GLY A 50 -6.42 -6.95 7.68
N VAL A 51 -7.52 -7.28 8.38
CA VAL A 51 -8.38 -8.41 8.02
C VAL A 51 -8.97 -8.24 6.62
N THR A 52 -9.45 -7.05 6.28
CA THR A 52 -9.98 -6.76 4.94
C THR A 52 -8.93 -6.97 3.86
N ILE A 53 -7.69 -6.47 4.06
CA ILE A 53 -6.58 -6.67 3.13
C ILE A 53 -6.27 -8.17 2.96
N ILE A 54 -6.22 -8.93 4.06
CA ILE A 54 -5.99 -10.37 4.01
C ILE A 54 -7.08 -11.06 3.17
N LEU A 55 -8.35 -10.75 3.41
CA LEU A 55 -9.47 -11.31 2.64
C LEU A 55 -9.37 -10.94 1.15
N MET A 56 -9.07 -9.68 0.82
CA MET A 56 -8.91 -9.23 -0.57
C MET A 56 -7.78 -9.96 -1.30
N GLN A 57 -6.72 -10.31 -0.58
CA GLN A 57 -5.55 -10.95 -1.17
C GLN A 57 -5.61 -12.48 -1.15
N THR A 58 -6.48 -13.08 -0.34
CA THR A 58 -6.55 -14.54 -0.15
C THR A 58 -6.71 -15.30 -1.46
N ALA A 59 -7.60 -14.85 -2.36
CA ALA A 59 -7.79 -15.52 -3.65
C ALA A 59 -6.51 -15.55 -4.50
N LYS A 60 -5.69 -14.49 -4.45
CA LYS A 60 -4.42 -14.41 -5.17
C LYS A 60 -3.36 -15.38 -4.65
N LEU A 61 -3.38 -15.73 -3.36
CA LEU A 61 -2.48 -16.76 -2.82
C LEU A 61 -2.66 -18.09 -3.55
N PHE A 62 -3.88 -18.38 -3.99
CA PHE A 62 -4.25 -19.62 -4.66
C PHE A 62 -4.29 -19.53 -6.18
N GLY A 63 -3.84 -18.42 -6.77
CA GLY A 63 -3.81 -18.21 -8.23
C GLY A 63 -5.04 -17.52 -8.81
N GLY A 64 -6.05 -17.20 -7.99
CA GLY A 64 -7.24 -16.44 -8.37
C GLY A 64 -6.97 -14.95 -8.61
N ASN A 65 -8.04 -14.16 -8.65
CA ASN A 65 -7.99 -12.70 -8.77
C ASN A 65 -8.29 -12.04 -7.42
N ALA A 66 -7.82 -10.79 -7.24
CA ALA A 66 -8.16 -10.03 -6.03
C ALA A 66 -9.68 -9.81 -5.94
N GLY A 67 -10.22 -10.01 -4.75
CA GLY A 67 -11.58 -9.58 -4.45
C GLY A 67 -11.67 -8.09 -4.17
N THR A 68 -12.85 -7.52 -4.33
CA THR A 68 -13.17 -6.13 -3.97
C THR A 68 -14.52 -6.07 -3.28
N GLY A 69 -14.71 -5.10 -2.39
CA GLY A 69 -15.98 -4.87 -1.72
C GLY A 69 -15.99 -5.25 -0.23
N GLU A 70 -17.18 -5.49 0.28
CA GLU A 70 -17.42 -5.81 1.69
C GLU A 70 -16.98 -7.24 2.06
N ALA A 71 -16.72 -7.49 3.35
CA ALA A 71 -16.19 -8.76 3.84
C ALA A 71 -17.02 -9.99 3.38
N ILE A 72 -18.34 -9.89 3.38
CA ILE A 72 -19.20 -11.00 2.94
C ILE A 72 -19.04 -11.26 1.44
N LYS A 73 -19.00 -10.21 0.63
CA LYS A 73 -18.76 -10.32 -0.83
C LYS A 73 -17.38 -10.91 -1.12
N LEU A 74 -16.37 -10.55 -0.31
CA LEU A 74 -15.01 -11.10 -0.42
C LEU A 74 -15.00 -12.60 -0.11
N LEU A 75 -15.71 -13.07 0.91
CA LEU A 75 -15.81 -14.50 1.22
C LEU A 75 -16.47 -15.28 0.08
N ILE A 76 -17.55 -14.75 -0.49
CA ILE A 76 -18.23 -15.35 -1.65
C ILE A 76 -17.28 -15.37 -2.86
N HIS A 77 -16.55 -14.28 -3.10
CA HIS A 77 -15.55 -14.18 -4.17
C HIS A 77 -14.45 -15.23 -4.01
N ILE A 78 -13.89 -15.39 -2.80
CA ILE A 78 -12.89 -16.42 -2.50
C ILE A 78 -13.43 -17.81 -2.82
N ALA A 79 -14.66 -18.12 -2.40
CA ALA A 79 -15.28 -19.41 -2.68
C ALA A 79 -15.48 -19.64 -4.19
N GLY A 80 -15.83 -18.60 -4.94
CA GLY A 80 -15.94 -18.66 -6.41
C GLY A 80 -14.62 -18.88 -7.11
N GLU A 81 -13.56 -18.19 -6.66
CA GLU A 81 -12.20 -18.28 -7.22
C GLU A 81 -11.49 -19.60 -6.87
N MET A 82 -11.98 -20.39 -5.93
CA MET A 82 -11.47 -21.74 -5.64
C MET A 82 -11.51 -22.68 -6.87
N LYS A 83 -12.31 -22.37 -7.88
CA LYS A 83 -12.31 -23.10 -9.17
C LYS A 83 -11.01 -22.86 -9.98
N SER A 84 -10.35 -21.74 -9.76
CA SER A 84 -9.07 -21.37 -10.40
C SER A 84 -7.85 -21.75 -9.54
N PHE A 85 -8.02 -22.71 -8.61
CA PHE A 85 -6.99 -23.15 -7.69
C PHE A 85 -5.77 -23.70 -8.45
N ASN A 86 -4.61 -23.11 -8.20
CA ASN A 86 -3.32 -23.58 -8.68
C ASN A 86 -2.46 -24.01 -7.50
N LEU A 87 -2.10 -25.29 -7.45
CA LEU A 87 -1.34 -25.87 -6.34
C LEU A 87 0.03 -25.20 -6.17
N LEU A 88 0.73 -24.91 -7.26
CA LEU A 88 2.03 -24.25 -7.20
C LEU A 88 1.92 -22.81 -6.67
N SER A 89 0.89 -22.08 -7.09
CA SER A 89 0.59 -20.73 -6.54
C SER A 89 0.30 -20.81 -5.04
N ALA A 90 -0.49 -21.78 -4.61
CA ALA A 90 -0.80 -21.99 -3.19
C ALA A 90 0.47 -22.31 -2.38
N MET A 91 1.33 -23.20 -2.87
CA MET A 91 2.61 -23.52 -2.21
C MET A 91 3.52 -22.31 -2.10
N LEU A 92 3.65 -21.51 -3.16
CA LEU A 92 4.46 -20.29 -3.17
C LEU A 92 3.87 -19.22 -2.23
N GLY A 93 2.56 -19.00 -2.29
CA GLY A 93 1.88 -17.98 -1.48
C GLY A 93 1.87 -18.32 0.00
N VAL A 94 1.34 -19.49 0.36
CA VAL A 94 1.27 -19.94 1.76
C VAL A 94 2.69 -20.20 2.30
N GLY A 95 3.58 -20.78 1.51
CA GLY A 95 4.98 -20.97 1.87
C GLY A 95 5.67 -19.65 2.21
N THR A 96 5.42 -18.59 1.42
CA THR A 96 5.93 -17.24 1.70
C THR A 96 5.43 -16.73 3.04
N VAL A 97 4.13 -16.85 3.33
CA VAL A 97 3.56 -16.43 4.63
C VAL A 97 4.24 -17.17 5.78
N VAL A 98 4.31 -18.49 5.71
CA VAL A 98 4.92 -19.34 6.76
C VAL A 98 6.39 -18.96 6.96
N ILE A 99 7.17 -18.87 5.89
CA ILE A 99 8.59 -18.52 5.96
C ILE A 99 8.80 -17.16 6.62
N ILE A 100 8.00 -16.14 6.25
CA ILE A 100 8.11 -14.81 6.85
C ILE A 100 7.75 -14.83 8.34
N LEU A 101 6.65 -15.51 8.73
CA LEU A 101 6.25 -15.59 10.13
C LEU A 101 7.28 -16.33 10.98
N VAL A 102 7.84 -17.42 10.47
CA VAL A 102 8.93 -18.16 11.13
C VAL A 102 10.19 -17.29 11.20
N ALA A 103 10.56 -16.64 10.11
CA ALA A 103 11.74 -15.76 10.09
C ALA A 103 11.60 -14.57 11.04
N LYS A 104 10.42 -13.95 11.16
CA LYS A 104 10.16 -12.89 12.15
C LYS A 104 10.46 -13.36 13.58
N LYS A 105 10.24 -14.66 13.88
CA LYS A 105 10.50 -15.22 15.21
C LYS A 105 11.99 -15.51 15.45
N PHE A 106 12.70 -16.06 14.46
CA PHE A 106 14.08 -16.52 14.64
C PHE A 106 15.13 -15.51 14.17
N ILE A 107 14.84 -14.74 13.11
CA ILE A 107 15.79 -13.80 12.49
C ILE A 107 15.07 -12.47 12.20
N PRO A 108 14.60 -11.73 13.23
CA PRO A 108 13.75 -10.55 13.04
C PRO A 108 14.42 -9.40 12.30
N LYS A 109 15.75 -9.34 12.28
CA LYS A 109 16.52 -8.29 11.59
C LYS A 109 16.80 -8.58 10.12
N PHE A 110 16.51 -9.78 9.64
CA PHE A 110 16.78 -10.14 8.25
C PHE A 110 15.61 -9.77 7.34
N PRO A 111 15.82 -9.09 6.22
CA PRO A 111 14.75 -8.66 5.30
C PRO A 111 14.25 -9.85 4.46
N MET A 112 13.57 -10.82 5.10
CA MET A 112 13.14 -12.06 4.46
C MET A 112 12.22 -11.82 3.26
N SER A 113 11.40 -10.76 3.31
CA SER A 113 10.52 -10.40 2.19
C SER A 113 11.31 -10.10 0.91
N VAL A 114 12.43 -9.37 1.04
CA VAL A 114 13.29 -9.04 -0.11
C VAL A 114 13.96 -10.30 -0.67
N LEU A 115 14.45 -11.17 0.22
CA LEU A 115 15.04 -12.45 -0.20
C LEU A 115 14.04 -13.29 -0.98
N LEU A 116 12.81 -13.43 -0.48
CA LEU A 116 11.77 -14.22 -1.14
C LEU A 116 11.33 -13.60 -2.49
N MET A 117 11.35 -12.28 -2.61
CA MET A 117 11.12 -11.62 -3.91
C MET A 117 12.22 -11.97 -4.91
N VAL A 118 13.50 -11.88 -4.50
CA VAL A 118 14.63 -12.23 -5.37
C VAL A 118 14.60 -13.70 -5.76
N LEU A 119 14.40 -14.60 -4.78
CA LEU A 119 14.29 -16.03 -5.04
C LEU A 119 13.11 -16.36 -5.96
N GLY A 120 11.97 -15.69 -5.79
CA GLY A 120 10.81 -15.85 -6.65
C GLY A 120 11.07 -15.41 -8.09
N ALA A 121 11.71 -14.25 -8.27
CA ALA A 121 12.11 -13.78 -9.59
C ALA A 121 13.11 -14.73 -10.27
N LEU A 122 14.11 -15.20 -9.53
CA LEU A 122 15.07 -16.19 -10.03
C LEU A 122 14.40 -17.53 -10.39
N ALA A 123 13.48 -18.01 -9.55
CA ALA A 123 12.73 -19.22 -9.83
C ALA A 123 11.90 -19.08 -11.13
N THR A 124 11.28 -17.92 -11.35
CA THR A 124 10.58 -17.65 -12.60
C THR A 124 11.54 -17.63 -13.80
N ALA A 125 12.67 -16.95 -13.67
CA ALA A 125 13.65 -16.83 -14.77
C ALA A 125 14.28 -18.17 -15.15
N ILE A 126 14.52 -19.07 -14.16
CA ILE A 126 15.21 -20.36 -14.40
C ILE A 126 14.21 -21.45 -14.76
N PHE A 127 13.12 -21.58 -14.00
CA PHE A 127 12.18 -22.70 -14.12
C PHE A 127 10.94 -22.38 -14.96
N HIS A 128 10.77 -21.13 -15.42
CA HIS A 128 9.60 -20.69 -16.16
C HIS A 128 8.30 -21.10 -15.49
N ILE A 129 8.14 -20.74 -14.20
CA ILE A 129 6.99 -21.15 -13.38
C ILE A 129 5.66 -20.59 -13.88
N ASP A 130 5.68 -19.57 -14.73
CA ASP A 130 4.54 -19.03 -15.49
C ASP A 130 3.86 -20.12 -16.34
N ARG A 131 4.64 -21.05 -16.93
CA ARG A 131 4.12 -22.18 -17.73
C ARG A 131 3.27 -23.15 -16.91
N PHE A 132 3.46 -23.17 -15.60
CA PHE A 132 2.66 -23.98 -14.68
C PHE A 132 1.42 -23.24 -14.13
N GLY A 133 1.04 -22.13 -14.75
CA GLY A 133 -0.15 -21.36 -14.41
C GLY A 133 0.02 -20.40 -13.24
N VAL A 134 1.25 -20.13 -12.81
CA VAL A 134 1.52 -19.09 -11.79
C VAL A 134 1.45 -17.71 -12.45
N LYS A 135 0.58 -16.85 -11.93
CA LYS A 135 0.46 -15.47 -12.42
C LYS A 135 1.68 -14.66 -12.03
N LEU A 136 2.24 -13.94 -12.99
CA LEU A 136 3.32 -12.97 -12.78
C LEU A 136 2.77 -11.54 -12.70
N LEU A 137 3.60 -10.61 -12.28
CA LEU A 137 3.27 -9.20 -12.33
C LEU A 137 3.05 -8.77 -13.79
N PRO A 138 2.02 -7.96 -14.09
CA PRO A 138 1.83 -7.44 -15.44
C PRO A 138 3.01 -6.54 -15.85
N HIS A 139 3.18 -6.38 -17.15
CA HIS A 139 4.18 -5.47 -17.71
C HIS A 139 4.09 -4.08 -17.08
N VAL A 140 5.23 -3.56 -16.68
CA VAL A 140 5.36 -2.22 -16.09
C VAL A 140 6.24 -1.39 -17.02
N ASP A 141 5.69 -0.32 -17.54
CA ASP A 141 6.42 0.61 -18.41
C ASP A 141 7.64 1.19 -17.67
N LYS A 142 8.78 1.23 -18.38
CA LYS A 142 10.01 1.81 -17.85
C LYS A 142 9.94 3.32 -17.84
N GLY A 143 10.47 3.92 -16.81
CA GLY A 143 10.69 5.37 -16.75
C GLY A 143 9.88 6.07 -15.67
N LEU A 144 10.13 7.35 -15.54
CA LEU A 144 9.38 8.19 -14.62
C LEU A 144 7.97 8.43 -15.16
N PRO A 145 6.95 8.43 -14.29
CA PRO A 145 5.63 8.88 -14.69
C PRO A 145 5.72 10.31 -15.23
N GLY A 146 5.09 10.53 -16.37
CA GLY A 146 5.04 11.87 -16.97
C GLY A 146 4.27 12.83 -16.05
N PHE A 147 4.65 14.11 -16.06
CA PHE A 147 3.82 15.12 -15.43
C PHE A 147 2.48 15.16 -16.15
N SER A 148 1.42 14.75 -15.48
CA SER A 148 0.06 14.84 -15.98
C SER A 148 -0.80 15.54 -14.94
N LEU A 149 -1.39 16.65 -15.32
CA LEU A 149 -2.38 17.29 -14.44
C LEU A 149 -3.58 16.36 -14.31
N PRO A 150 -4.14 16.22 -13.11
CA PRO A 150 -5.36 15.45 -12.89
C PRO A 150 -6.46 15.92 -13.83
N ASP A 151 -7.15 14.97 -14.46
CA ASP A 151 -8.22 15.29 -15.38
C ASP A 151 -9.46 15.77 -14.61
N MET A 152 -9.64 17.09 -14.57
CA MET A 152 -10.76 17.72 -13.88
C MET A 152 -12.11 17.34 -14.54
N SER A 153 -12.13 16.90 -15.78
CA SER A 153 -13.37 16.47 -16.45
C SER A 153 -13.99 15.26 -15.72
N VAL A 154 -13.16 14.38 -15.15
CA VAL A 154 -13.58 13.24 -14.34
C VAL A 154 -14.30 13.69 -13.06
N VAL A 155 -13.80 14.75 -12.43
CA VAL A 155 -14.42 15.35 -11.23
C VAL A 155 -15.78 15.96 -11.58
N PHE A 156 -15.89 16.63 -12.73
CA PHE A 156 -17.14 17.27 -13.16
C PHE A 156 -18.20 16.28 -13.67
N LYS A 157 -17.79 15.12 -14.20
CA LYS A 157 -18.73 14.08 -14.66
C LYS A 157 -19.45 13.38 -13.49
N ASN A 158 -18.75 13.11 -12.40
CA ASN A 158 -19.27 12.42 -11.22
C ASN A 158 -18.80 13.13 -9.93
N PRO A 159 -19.25 14.37 -9.67
CA PRO A 159 -18.69 15.18 -8.59
C PRO A 159 -18.96 14.60 -7.20
N SER A 160 -20.16 14.08 -6.96
CA SER A 160 -20.52 13.49 -5.67
C SER A 160 -19.63 12.32 -5.30
N ASP A 161 -19.39 11.40 -6.23
CA ASP A 161 -18.62 10.19 -5.97
C ASP A 161 -17.13 10.51 -5.75
N ILE A 162 -16.56 11.38 -6.58
CA ILE A 162 -15.13 11.76 -6.47
C ILE A 162 -14.89 12.58 -5.20
N ILE A 163 -15.80 13.50 -4.85
CA ILE A 163 -15.68 14.29 -3.61
C ILE A 163 -15.81 13.41 -2.38
N LEU A 164 -16.76 12.47 -2.36
CA LEU A 164 -16.97 11.55 -1.24
C LEU A 164 -15.81 10.55 -1.09
N LEU A 165 -15.32 10.00 -2.20
CA LEU A 165 -14.14 9.14 -2.21
C LEU A 165 -12.90 9.90 -1.74
N GLY A 166 -12.69 11.13 -2.22
CA GLY A 166 -11.60 11.99 -1.77
C GLY A 166 -11.66 12.30 -0.27
N LEU A 167 -12.87 12.57 0.26
CA LEU A 167 -13.09 12.77 1.69
C LEU A 167 -12.75 11.50 2.49
N SER A 168 -13.20 10.34 2.02
CA SER A 168 -12.92 9.05 2.66
C SER A 168 -11.42 8.75 2.69
N VAL A 169 -10.74 8.97 1.57
CA VAL A 169 -9.28 8.82 1.46
C VAL A 169 -8.56 9.79 2.39
N ALA A 170 -8.95 11.06 2.41
CA ALA A 170 -8.36 12.07 3.30
C ALA A 170 -8.55 11.71 4.79
N GLY A 171 -9.72 11.19 5.15
CA GLY A 171 -9.99 10.70 6.50
C GLY A 171 -9.07 9.56 6.91
N VAL A 172 -8.89 8.58 6.03
CA VAL A 172 -7.98 7.43 6.26
C VAL A 172 -6.53 7.91 6.35
N VAL A 173 -6.09 8.76 5.42
CA VAL A 173 -4.72 9.34 5.42
C VAL A 173 -4.47 10.08 6.73
N MET A 174 -5.39 10.96 7.15
CA MET A 174 -5.27 11.70 8.41
C MET A 174 -5.19 10.74 9.60
N ALA A 175 -6.10 9.77 9.70
CA ALA A 175 -6.15 8.84 10.83
C ALA A 175 -4.88 8.00 10.94
N GLN A 176 -4.44 7.35 9.87
CA GLN A 176 -3.26 6.49 9.87
C GLN A 176 -1.96 7.27 10.11
N THR A 177 -1.83 8.44 9.47
CA THR A 177 -0.65 9.27 9.63
C THR A 177 -0.52 9.78 11.05
N LEU A 178 -1.57 10.37 11.61
CA LEU A 178 -1.51 10.92 12.96
C LEU A 178 -1.35 9.81 14.00
N LEU A 179 -1.92 8.63 13.76
CA LEU A 179 -1.66 7.47 14.62
C LEU A 179 -0.19 7.08 14.61
N ALA A 180 0.42 6.93 13.43
CA ALA A 180 1.83 6.59 13.31
C ALA A 180 2.70 7.63 14.01
N THR A 181 2.48 8.91 13.71
CA THR A 181 3.24 10.03 14.29
C THR A 181 3.11 10.10 15.81
N ASN A 182 1.88 10.01 16.35
CA ASN A 182 1.67 10.10 17.79
C ASN A 182 2.18 8.87 18.55
N ASN A 183 2.09 7.66 17.98
CA ASN A 183 2.65 6.47 18.59
C ASN A 183 4.16 6.62 18.85
N TYR A 184 4.91 7.09 17.85
CA TYR A 184 6.35 7.26 17.99
C TYR A 184 6.71 8.51 18.79
N ALA A 185 5.91 9.59 18.73
CA ALA A 185 6.05 10.75 19.60
C ALA A 185 5.92 10.36 21.08
N ASN A 186 4.92 9.57 21.42
CA ASN A 186 4.71 9.08 22.77
C ASN A 186 5.84 8.11 23.20
N LYS A 187 6.26 7.20 22.30
CA LYS A 187 7.34 6.24 22.58
C LYS A 187 8.67 6.93 22.91
N TYR A 188 8.99 8.01 22.21
CA TYR A 188 10.27 8.71 22.34
C TYR A 188 10.19 10.04 23.10
N GLY A 189 9.01 10.42 23.59
CA GLY A 189 8.82 11.60 24.44
C GLY A 189 8.98 12.96 23.74
N TYR A 190 8.79 13.02 22.40
CA TYR A 190 8.83 14.29 21.68
C TYR A 190 7.43 14.81 21.32
N LYS A 191 7.32 16.13 21.14
CA LYS A 191 6.05 16.77 20.80
C LYS A 191 5.90 16.91 19.28
N VAL A 192 4.73 16.57 18.77
CA VAL A 192 4.36 16.72 17.36
C VAL A 192 3.18 17.68 17.23
N SER A 193 3.19 18.47 16.19
CA SER A 193 2.06 19.30 15.82
C SER A 193 1.20 18.54 14.79
N ASN A 194 0.13 17.87 15.26
CA ASN A 194 -0.77 17.10 14.40
C ASN A 194 -1.29 17.92 13.19
N ASN A 195 -1.51 19.22 13.40
CA ASN A 195 -1.99 20.07 12.32
C ASN A 195 -0.93 20.31 11.24
N ARG A 196 0.35 20.46 11.61
CA ARG A 196 1.45 20.58 10.64
C ARG A 196 1.67 19.28 9.87
N GLU A 197 1.48 18.12 10.51
CA GLU A 197 1.51 16.82 9.83
C GLU A 197 0.44 16.74 8.74
N ILE A 198 -0.81 17.17 9.04
CA ILE A 198 -1.88 17.20 8.03
C ILE A 198 -1.49 18.08 6.84
N LEU A 199 -0.91 19.28 7.09
CA LEU A 199 -0.43 20.15 6.01
C LEU A 199 0.65 19.48 5.16
N SER A 200 1.61 18.80 5.80
CA SER A 200 2.68 18.08 5.08
C SER A 200 2.11 17.00 4.17
N TYR A 201 1.11 16.24 4.64
CA TYR A 201 0.45 15.23 3.82
C TYR A 201 -0.48 15.82 2.76
N ALA A 202 -1.09 16.98 3.00
CA ALA A 202 -1.82 17.73 1.97
C ALA A 202 -0.88 18.11 0.82
N ALA A 203 0.29 18.67 1.12
CA ALA A 203 1.29 19.05 0.14
C ALA A 203 1.86 17.81 -0.60
N ALA A 204 2.16 16.72 0.11
CA ALA A 204 2.66 15.50 -0.48
C ALA A 204 1.64 14.84 -1.43
N ASN A 205 0.36 14.81 -1.04
CA ASN A 205 -0.71 14.28 -1.90
C ASN A 205 -0.98 15.19 -3.10
N ALA A 206 -0.89 16.51 -2.96
CA ALA A 206 -0.99 17.44 -4.09
C ALA A 206 0.15 17.21 -5.09
N ALA A 207 1.39 17.07 -4.62
CA ALA A 207 2.53 16.73 -5.47
C ALA A 207 2.36 15.36 -6.15
N SER A 208 1.90 14.34 -5.41
CA SER A 208 1.60 13.03 -5.97
C SER A 208 0.55 13.10 -7.10
N ALA A 209 -0.52 13.87 -6.89
CA ALA A 209 -1.57 14.03 -7.90
C ALA A 209 -1.04 14.63 -9.20
N VAL A 210 -0.15 15.63 -9.12
CA VAL A 210 0.45 16.30 -10.32
C VAL A 210 1.33 15.35 -11.14
N ILE A 211 1.94 14.36 -10.51
CA ILE A 211 2.74 13.34 -11.21
C ILE A 211 1.95 12.08 -11.55
N GLY A 212 0.61 12.14 -11.49
CA GLY A 212 -0.24 10.98 -11.80
C GLY A 212 -0.25 9.89 -10.72
N GLY A 213 0.21 10.20 -9.50
CA GLY A 213 0.39 9.23 -8.43
C GLY A 213 -0.87 8.93 -7.61
N CYS A 214 -0.77 7.88 -6.79
CA CYS A 214 -1.78 7.47 -5.82
C CYS A 214 -1.70 8.29 -4.53
N PRO A 215 -2.77 8.26 -3.70
CA PRO A 215 -2.75 8.89 -2.38
C PRO A 215 -1.63 8.33 -1.49
N LEU A 216 -0.95 9.22 -0.77
CA LEU A 216 0.13 8.91 0.16
C LEU A 216 -0.35 9.00 1.60
N ASN A 217 0.05 8.05 2.44
CA ASN A 217 -0.25 8.04 3.87
C ASN A 217 0.95 7.62 4.73
N GLY A 218 0.91 7.94 6.02
CA GLY A 218 1.81 7.40 7.02
C GLY A 218 1.50 5.93 7.29
N SER A 219 2.54 5.13 7.53
CA SER A 219 2.40 3.70 7.80
C SER A 219 3.06 3.33 9.12
N VAL A 220 2.25 2.86 10.07
CA VAL A 220 2.74 2.37 11.37
C VAL A 220 3.72 1.20 11.19
N SER A 221 3.39 0.26 10.30
CA SER A 221 4.22 -0.95 10.06
C SER A 221 5.60 -0.58 9.48
N ARG A 222 5.63 0.26 8.45
CA ARG A 222 6.91 0.69 7.82
C ARG A 222 7.75 1.51 8.77
N THR A 223 7.13 2.41 9.53
CA THR A 223 7.80 3.16 10.59
C THR A 223 8.34 2.22 11.67
N GLY A 224 7.58 1.16 12.02
CA GLY A 224 8.04 0.13 12.95
C GLY A 224 9.28 -0.63 12.49
N ILE A 225 9.36 -0.96 11.21
CA ILE A 225 10.54 -1.57 10.61
C ILE A 225 11.73 -0.61 10.70
N ALA A 226 11.55 0.64 10.31
CA ALA A 226 12.60 1.66 10.39
C ALA A 226 13.11 1.84 11.83
N ASP A 227 12.21 1.84 12.78
CA ASP A 227 12.52 1.93 14.21
C ASP A 227 13.30 0.71 14.71
N GLN A 228 12.92 -0.51 14.33
CA GLN A 228 13.66 -1.74 14.66
C GLN A 228 15.10 -1.74 14.14
N PHE A 229 15.34 -1.13 12.98
CA PHE A 229 16.67 -0.95 12.41
C PHE A 229 17.43 0.27 12.98
N GLY A 230 16.84 0.99 13.94
CA GLY A 230 17.48 2.12 14.60
C GLY A 230 17.62 3.36 13.73
N CYS A 231 16.75 3.53 12.73
CA CYS A 231 16.75 4.71 11.88
C CYS A 231 16.35 5.96 12.68
N LYS A 232 17.23 6.97 12.71
CA LYS A 232 17.04 8.19 13.51
C LYS A 232 16.99 9.47 12.69
N SER A 233 17.08 9.38 11.36
CA SER A 233 17.16 10.57 10.49
C SER A 233 16.37 10.39 9.19
N GLN A 234 16.09 11.51 8.53
CA GLN A 234 15.41 11.55 7.22
C GLN A 234 16.27 10.97 6.08
N VAL A 235 17.56 10.71 6.32
CA VAL A 235 18.44 10.05 5.34
C VAL A 235 17.86 8.71 4.89
N MET A 236 17.22 7.97 5.80
CA MET A 236 16.51 6.72 5.45
C MET A 236 15.45 6.95 4.36
N SER A 237 14.62 7.98 4.51
CA SER A 237 13.54 8.27 3.54
C SER A 237 14.12 8.70 2.19
N ILE A 238 15.18 9.49 2.19
CA ILE A 238 15.89 9.90 0.97
C ILE A 238 16.50 8.68 0.27
N THR A 239 17.20 7.83 1.02
CA THR A 239 17.80 6.61 0.48
C THR A 239 16.72 5.66 -0.08
N ALA A 240 15.60 5.49 0.63
CA ALA A 240 14.48 4.68 0.14
C ALA A 240 13.89 5.25 -1.15
N SER A 241 13.70 6.57 -1.24
CA SER A 241 13.20 7.24 -2.44
C SER A 241 14.17 7.09 -3.62
N LEU A 242 15.47 7.26 -3.40
CA LEU A 242 16.50 7.05 -4.44
C LEU A 242 16.55 5.59 -4.90
N THR A 243 16.44 4.63 -3.97
CA THR A 243 16.40 3.20 -4.32
C THR A 243 15.16 2.89 -5.16
N MET A 244 13.99 3.41 -4.78
CA MET A 244 12.77 3.24 -5.57
C MET A 244 12.90 3.88 -6.96
N LEU A 245 13.50 5.07 -7.05
CA LEU A 245 13.78 5.73 -8.31
C LEU A 245 14.67 4.86 -9.22
N LEU A 246 15.76 4.29 -8.69
CA LEU A 246 16.63 3.38 -9.43
C LEU A 246 15.89 2.11 -9.88
N ILE A 247 15.02 1.54 -9.03
CA ILE A 247 14.21 0.37 -9.39
C ILE A 247 13.24 0.72 -10.52
N VAL A 248 12.59 1.87 -10.49
CA VAL A 248 11.65 2.30 -11.55
C VAL A 248 12.37 2.57 -12.87
N LEU A 249 13.60 3.12 -12.82
CA LEU A 249 14.38 3.41 -14.02
C LEU A 249 15.01 2.17 -14.65
N PHE A 250 15.52 1.25 -13.84
CA PHE A 250 16.36 0.14 -14.30
C PHE A 250 15.82 -1.25 -13.94
N GLY A 251 15.05 -1.36 -12.87
CA GLY A 251 14.63 -2.64 -12.29
C GLY A 251 13.28 -3.15 -12.78
N THR A 252 12.50 -2.36 -13.53
CA THR A 252 11.16 -2.76 -14.01
C THR A 252 11.13 -4.09 -14.75
N PRO A 253 12.11 -4.43 -15.64
CA PRO A 253 12.11 -5.74 -16.30
C PRO A 253 12.23 -6.91 -15.32
N VAL A 254 12.90 -6.70 -14.18
CA VAL A 254 13.05 -7.74 -13.15
C VAL A 254 11.74 -7.95 -12.38
N LEU A 255 10.94 -6.87 -12.25
CA LEU A 255 9.65 -6.94 -11.57
C LEU A 255 8.63 -7.84 -12.28
N GLU A 256 8.72 -7.95 -13.60
CA GLU A 256 7.84 -8.81 -14.42
C GLU A 256 8.03 -10.30 -14.13
N TYR A 257 9.21 -10.70 -13.64
CA TYR A 257 9.48 -12.06 -13.20
C TYR A 257 8.95 -12.38 -11.81
N LEU A 258 8.35 -11.40 -11.10
CA LEU A 258 7.87 -11.61 -9.73
C LEU A 258 6.53 -12.36 -9.72
N PRO A 259 6.47 -13.54 -9.04
CA PRO A 259 5.23 -14.28 -8.90
C PRO A 259 4.23 -13.52 -8.00
N VAL A 260 3.02 -13.32 -8.48
CA VAL A 260 1.94 -12.67 -7.72
C VAL A 260 1.67 -13.36 -6.38
N PRO A 261 1.67 -14.71 -6.26
CA PRO A 261 1.47 -15.39 -4.97
C PRO A 261 2.51 -15.01 -3.90
N ILE A 262 3.80 -14.85 -4.29
CA ILE A 262 4.86 -14.44 -3.34
C ILE A 262 4.61 -13.02 -2.85
N LEU A 263 4.33 -12.07 -3.76
CA LEU A 263 4.00 -10.69 -3.39
C LEU A 263 2.79 -10.63 -2.46
N THR A 264 1.76 -11.40 -2.78
CA THR A 264 0.55 -11.52 -1.97
C THR A 264 0.86 -12.10 -0.59
N GLY A 265 1.68 -13.15 -0.52
CA GLY A 265 2.13 -13.74 0.74
C GLY A 265 2.90 -12.74 1.61
N ILE A 266 3.73 -11.89 1.02
CA ILE A 266 4.43 -10.81 1.73
C ILE A 266 3.43 -9.81 2.32
N VAL A 267 2.42 -9.40 1.55
CA VAL A 267 1.37 -8.45 2.01
C VAL A 267 0.55 -9.04 3.14
N VAL A 268 0.19 -10.32 3.06
CA VAL A 268 -0.59 -11.03 4.10
C VAL A 268 0.23 -11.21 5.39
N ALA A 269 1.54 -11.41 5.29
CA ALA A 269 2.43 -11.62 6.43
C ALA A 269 2.91 -10.30 7.09
N ALA A 270 2.70 -9.14 6.44
CA ALA A 270 3.12 -7.82 6.92
C ALA A 270 2.22 -7.31 8.04
#